data_7d1384225a59bda7e82754e7220768c7
#
_entry.id   7d1384225a59bda7e82754e7220768c7
#
_cell.length_a   1.000
_cell.length_b   1.000
_cell.length_c   1.000
_cell.angle_alpha   90.00
_cell.angle_beta   90.00
_cell.angle_gamma   90.00
#
_symmetry.space_group_name_H-M   'P 1'
#
loop_
_entity.id
_entity.type
_entity.pdbx_description
1 polymer ?
#
loop_
_entity_poly.entity_id
_entity_poly.type
_entity_poly.pdbx_seq_one_letter_code
_entity_poly.pdbx_strand_id
1 'polypeptide(L)'
;MKHSSEVVIAEPIEAVIPWVSDLSLYPQWMPLVHVAEALGDNAWAVELRAKVGVFARSKRLRMRRTHHDATRIVFEREELDGRKHSDLILEIELQQEGDTCRVAMHMAYGGNLWTAGVLDRVLASHIDAGKSGLARLVYRA
;
A
#
# COMPACT_ATOMS: atom_id res chain seq x y z
N MET A 1 -11.16 -3.60 9.61
CA MET A 1 -9.98 -4.32 10.10
C MET A 1 -8.73 -3.50 9.82
N LYS A 2 -7.71 -3.71 10.62
CA LYS A 2 -6.48 -2.92 10.53
C LYS A 2 -5.26 -3.84 10.54
N HIS A 3 -4.28 -3.54 9.70
CA HIS A 3 -2.97 -4.18 9.70
C HIS A 3 -1.89 -3.13 9.79
N SER A 4 -0.89 -3.39 10.60
CA SER A 4 0.28 -2.53 10.71
C SER A 4 1.54 -3.34 10.60
N SER A 5 2.55 -2.79 9.95
CA SER A 5 3.85 -3.42 9.78
C SER A 5 4.91 -2.35 9.63
N GLU A 6 6.14 -2.66 9.94
CA GLU A 6 7.24 -1.72 9.71
C GLU A 6 8.50 -2.42 9.24
N VAL A 7 9.32 -1.64 8.55
CA VAL A 7 10.65 -2.07 8.09
C VAL A 7 11.63 -0.92 8.29
N VAL A 8 12.87 -1.25 8.59
CA VAL A 8 13.96 -0.29 8.65
C VAL A 8 14.82 -0.47 7.41
N ILE A 9 15.00 0.62 6.67
CA ILE A 9 15.78 0.63 5.44
C ILE A 9 17.06 1.45 5.70
N ALA A 10 18.22 0.87 5.40
CA ALA A 10 19.52 1.50 5.65
C ALA A 10 19.85 2.53 4.55
N GLU A 11 18.90 3.42 4.29
CA GLU A 11 18.99 4.50 3.32
C GLU A 11 18.27 5.73 3.88
N PRO A 12 18.61 6.95 3.43
CA PRO A 12 17.94 8.15 3.89
C PRO A 12 16.48 8.19 3.42
N ILE A 13 15.66 8.94 4.15
CA ILE A 13 14.23 9.08 3.85
C ILE A 13 13.97 9.52 2.41
N GLU A 14 14.83 10.38 1.86
CA GLU A 14 14.71 10.89 0.50
C GLU A 14 14.79 9.77 -0.56
N ALA A 15 15.51 8.69 -0.27
CA ALA A 15 15.60 7.54 -1.16
C ALA A 15 14.35 6.67 -1.12
N VAL A 16 13.60 6.71 -0.02
CA VAL A 16 12.40 5.90 0.20
C VAL A 16 11.14 6.58 -0.35
N ILE A 17 11.02 7.89 -0.17
CA ILE A 17 9.81 8.65 -0.52
C ILE A 17 9.28 8.36 -1.93
N PRO A 18 10.10 8.34 -3.00
CA PRO A 18 9.57 8.09 -4.35
C PRO A 18 8.84 6.76 -4.49
N TRP A 19 9.28 5.74 -3.76
CA TRP A 19 8.72 4.39 -3.86
C TRP A 19 7.40 4.23 -3.12
N VAL A 20 7.11 5.07 -2.14
CA VAL A 20 5.92 4.97 -1.29
C VAL A 20 4.88 6.06 -1.57
N SER A 21 5.25 7.11 -2.31
CA SER A 21 4.37 8.25 -2.59
C SER A 21 3.59 8.12 -3.90
N ASP A 22 3.94 7.18 -4.76
CA ASP A 22 3.32 6.96 -6.07
C ASP A 22 2.83 5.52 -6.17
N LEU A 23 1.51 5.32 -6.18
CA LEU A 23 0.91 3.98 -6.25
C LEU A 23 1.28 3.24 -7.53
N SER A 24 1.58 3.93 -8.62
CA SER A 24 1.97 3.27 -9.86
C SER A 24 3.29 2.49 -9.74
N LEU A 25 4.09 2.77 -8.71
CA LEU A 25 5.33 2.04 -8.42
C LEU A 25 5.11 0.84 -7.49
N TYR A 26 3.96 0.78 -6.81
CA TYR A 26 3.67 -0.28 -5.83
C TYR A 26 3.69 -1.70 -6.41
N PRO A 27 3.24 -1.95 -7.65
CA PRO A 27 3.35 -3.31 -8.21
C PRO A 27 4.76 -3.88 -8.23
N GLN A 28 5.79 -3.04 -8.18
CA GLN A 28 7.18 -3.48 -8.19
C GLN A 28 7.63 -4.04 -6.83
N TRP A 29 6.94 -3.72 -5.73
CA TRP A 29 7.37 -4.14 -4.41
C TRP A 29 6.24 -4.63 -3.49
N MET A 30 4.99 -4.33 -3.77
CA MET A 30 3.82 -4.74 -2.97
C MET A 30 2.96 -5.71 -3.78
N PRO A 31 3.08 -7.04 -3.55
CA PRO A 31 2.35 -8.02 -4.36
C PRO A 31 0.83 -7.88 -4.35
N LEU A 32 0.27 -7.30 -3.28
CA LEU A 32 -1.17 -7.04 -3.17
C LEU A 32 -1.65 -6.09 -4.28
N VAL A 33 -0.83 -5.12 -4.65
CA VAL A 33 -1.15 -4.17 -5.71
C VAL A 33 -0.69 -4.76 -7.04
N HIS A 34 -1.63 -5.36 -7.77
CA HIS A 34 -1.34 -6.02 -9.04
C HIS A 34 -1.15 -5.01 -10.17
N VAL A 35 -2.04 -4.02 -10.25
CA VAL A 35 -1.98 -2.93 -11.23
C VAL A 35 -2.31 -1.63 -10.53
N ALA A 36 -1.63 -0.55 -10.88
CA ALA A 36 -1.99 0.80 -10.45
C ALA A 36 -1.67 1.77 -11.59
N GLU A 37 -2.69 2.38 -12.15
CA GLU A 37 -2.59 3.31 -13.27
C GLU A 37 -2.97 4.72 -12.82
N ALA A 38 -2.09 5.68 -13.05
CA ALA A 38 -2.35 7.08 -12.71
C ALA A 38 -3.52 7.64 -13.53
N LEU A 39 -4.46 8.29 -12.86
CA LEU A 39 -5.63 8.92 -13.48
C LEU A 39 -5.52 10.45 -13.52
N GLY A 40 -4.46 11.01 -12.94
CA GLY A 40 -4.37 12.45 -12.69
C GLY A 40 -5.01 12.82 -11.35
N ASP A 41 -4.82 14.06 -10.90
CA ASP A 41 -5.37 14.60 -9.65
C ASP A 41 -5.06 13.76 -8.41
N ASN A 42 -3.87 13.17 -8.36
CA ASN A 42 -3.42 12.31 -7.26
C ASN A 42 -4.33 11.09 -7.05
N ALA A 43 -4.86 10.54 -8.13
CA ALA A 43 -5.71 9.36 -8.10
C ALA A 43 -5.18 8.26 -9.02
N TRP A 44 -5.51 7.02 -8.68
CA TRP A 44 -5.09 5.82 -9.41
C TRP A 44 -6.22 4.83 -9.53
N ALA A 45 -6.30 4.17 -10.68
CA ALA A 45 -7.10 2.97 -10.86
C ALA A 45 -6.25 1.79 -10.38
N VAL A 46 -6.71 1.10 -9.35
CA VAL A 46 -5.94 0.06 -8.68
C VAL A 46 -6.67 -1.28 -8.79
N GLU A 47 -5.92 -2.31 -9.10
CA GLU A 47 -6.38 -3.70 -8.97
C GLU A 47 -5.59 -4.36 -7.86
N LEU A 48 -6.30 -4.74 -6.79
CA LEU A 48 -5.75 -5.57 -5.73
C LEU A 48 -5.96 -7.03 -6.09
N ARG A 49 -4.94 -7.84 -5.89
CA ARG A 49 -5.04 -9.28 -6.17
C ARG A 49 -4.39 -10.09 -5.07
N ALA A 50 -5.12 -11.07 -4.56
CA ALA A 50 -4.65 -11.96 -3.54
C ALA A 50 -5.04 -13.39 -3.85
N LYS A 51 -4.16 -14.35 -3.54
CA LYS A 51 -4.48 -15.78 -3.60
C LYS A 51 -5.05 -16.21 -2.25
N VAL A 52 -6.20 -16.90 -2.31
CA VAL A 52 -6.85 -17.47 -1.15
C VAL A 52 -6.99 -18.96 -1.43
N GLY A 53 -6.08 -19.76 -0.87
CA GLY A 53 -6.00 -21.19 -1.20
C GLY A 53 -5.62 -21.39 -2.65
N VAL A 54 -6.46 -22.16 -3.40
CA VAL A 54 -6.26 -22.42 -4.83
C VAL A 54 -6.88 -21.35 -5.73
N PHE A 55 -7.57 -20.36 -5.14
CA PHE A 55 -8.26 -19.32 -5.89
C PHE A 55 -7.51 -18.00 -5.80
N ALA A 56 -7.48 -17.24 -6.91
CA ALA A 56 -7.07 -15.86 -6.92
C ALA A 56 -8.30 -14.97 -6.92
N ARG A 57 -8.28 -13.92 -6.10
CA ARG A 57 -9.34 -12.92 -6.05
C ARG A 57 -8.79 -11.55 -6.38
N SER A 58 -9.52 -10.83 -7.21
CA SER A 58 -9.16 -9.48 -7.62
C SER A 58 -10.25 -8.51 -7.23
N LYS A 59 -9.85 -7.30 -6.88
CA LYS A 59 -10.76 -6.20 -6.57
C LYS A 59 -10.23 -4.94 -7.26
N ARG A 60 -11.08 -4.32 -8.07
CA ARG A 60 -10.75 -3.04 -8.70
C ARG A 60 -11.36 -1.91 -7.89
N LEU A 61 -10.59 -0.85 -7.70
CA LEU A 61 -11.03 0.31 -6.98
C LEU A 61 -10.23 1.55 -7.40
N ARG A 62 -10.75 2.71 -7.02
CA ARG A 62 -10.06 3.98 -7.24
C ARG A 62 -9.49 4.45 -5.91
N MET A 63 -8.20 4.78 -5.90
CA MET A 63 -7.52 5.33 -4.73
C MET A 63 -7.08 6.75 -5.00
N ARG A 64 -7.15 7.59 -3.99
CA ARG A 64 -6.66 8.95 -4.05
C ARG A 64 -5.67 9.20 -2.94
N ARG A 65 -4.59 9.94 -3.24
CA ARG A 65 -3.66 10.39 -2.21
C ARG A 65 -4.24 11.62 -1.54
N THR A 66 -4.67 11.45 -0.29
CA THR A 66 -5.37 12.49 0.48
C THR A 66 -4.44 13.27 1.39
N HIS A 67 -3.24 12.76 1.65
CA HIS A 67 -2.21 13.43 2.43
C HIS A 67 -0.83 13.08 1.88
N HIS A 68 0.04 14.07 1.77
CA HIS A 68 1.41 13.87 1.32
C HIS A 68 2.31 14.96 1.89
N ASP A 69 3.17 14.58 2.83
CA ASP A 69 4.25 15.44 3.31
C ASP A 69 5.54 14.62 3.44
N ALA A 70 6.57 15.21 4.04
CA ALA A 70 7.88 14.57 4.11
C ALA A 70 7.92 13.30 4.99
N THR A 71 6.92 13.09 5.85
CA THR A 71 6.91 12.00 6.83
C THR A 71 5.66 11.14 6.79
N ARG A 72 4.63 11.53 6.03
CA ARG A 72 3.37 10.82 6.03
C ARG A 72 2.68 10.90 4.67
N ILE A 73 2.22 9.76 4.18
CA ILE A 73 1.50 9.64 2.92
C ILE A 73 0.26 8.79 3.20
N VAL A 74 -0.91 9.27 2.75
CA VAL A 74 -2.18 8.56 2.92
C VAL A 74 -2.87 8.41 1.57
N PHE A 75 -3.29 7.19 1.28
CA PHE A 75 -4.16 6.88 0.15
C PHE A 75 -5.48 6.37 0.68
N GLU A 76 -6.58 6.86 0.12
CA GLU A 76 -7.93 6.46 0.52
C GLU A 76 -8.75 6.09 -0.70
N ARG A 77 -9.59 5.07 -0.54
CA ARG A 77 -10.54 4.71 -1.58
C ARG A 77 -11.55 5.85 -1.78
N GLU A 78 -11.68 6.31 -3.02
CA GLU A 78 -12.61 7.36 -3.40
C GLU A 78 -13.19 7.01 -4.76
N GLU A 79 -14.40 6.47 -4.78
CA GLU A 79 -15.11 6.15 -6.00
C GLU A 79 -15.95 7.34 -6.45
N LEU A 80 -16.12 7.49 -7.78
CA LEU A 80 -16.86 8.60 -8.36
C LEU A 80 -18.20 8.17 -8.96
N ASP A 81 -18.67 6.97 -8.66
CA ASP A 81 -19.89 6.38 -9.21
C ASP A 81 -21.16 6.73 -8.41
N GLY A 82 -21.04 7.55 -7.36
CA GLY A 82 -22.15 7.93 -6.50
C GLY A 82 -22.64 6.81 -5.57
N ARG A 83 -21.99 5.67 -5.56
CA ARG A 83 -22.34 4.54 -4.69
C ARG A 83 -21.50 4.53 -3.43
N LYS A 84 -22.06 3.90 -2.38
CA LYS A 84 -21.33 3.66 -1.15
C LYS A 84 -20.49 2.40 -1.29
N HIS A 85 -19.20 2.51 -1.00
CA HIS A 85 -18.25 1.41 -1.06
C HIS A 85 -17.58 1.18 0.30
N SER A 86 -17.00 0.00 0.48
CA SER A 86 -16.19 -0.31 1.66
C SER A 86 -14.96 0.59 1.69
N ASP A 87 -14.61 1.08 2.88
CA ASP A 87 -13.41 1.91 3.05
C ASP A 87 -12.14 1.10 2.84
N LEU A 88 -11.14 1.74 2.28
CA LEU A 88 -9.78 1.25 2.26
C LEU A 88 -8.85 2.46 2.43
N ILE A 89 -8.01 2.40 3.45
CA ILE A 89 -7.03 3.44 3.75
C ILE A 89 -5.67 2.78 3.88
N LEU A 90 -4.69 3.31 3.16
CA LEU A 90 -3.29 2.93 3.27
C LEU A 90 -2.51 4.15 3.75
N GLU A 91 -1.88 4.03 4.91
CA GLU A 91 -1.05 5.08 5.47
C GLU A 91 0.39 4.61 5.57
N ILE A 92 1.31 5.46 5.10
CA ILE A 92 2.74 5.25 5.21
C ILE A 92 3.31 6.35 6.09
N GLU A 93 4.00 5.97 7.16
CA GLU A 93 4.73 6.90 8.02
C GLU A 93 6.23 6.65 7.87
N LEU A 94 6.99 7.73 7.73
CA LEU A 94 8.43 7.69 7.53
C LEU A 94 9.12 8.42 8.66
N GLN A 95 10.16 7.81 9.23
CA GLN A 95 10.95 8.42 10.29
C GLN A 95 12.43 8.21 10.02
N GLN A 96 13.17 9.31 9.90
CA GLN A 96 14.62 9.24 9.79
C GLN A 96 15.22 8.90 11.15
N GLU A 97 16.04 7.86 11.19
CA GLU A 97 16.75 7.41 12.40
C GLU A 97 18.23 7.28 12.08
N GLY A 98 19.01 8.34 12.34
CA GLY A 98 20.41 8.35 11.95
C GLY A 98 20.55 8.19 10.43
N ASP A 99 21.23 7.15 9.99
CA ASP A 99 21.44 6.83 8.57
C ASP A 99 20.34 5.94 7.98
N THR A 100 19.35 5.59 8.78
CA THR A 100 18.29 4.68 8.36
C THR A 100 16.94 5.38 8.32
N CYS A 101 15.99 4.78 7.60
CA CYS A 101 14.61 5.23 7.55
C CYS A 101 13.70 4.11 8.07
N ARG A 102 12.90 4.40 9.07
CA ARG A 102 11.83 3.52 9.52
C ARG A 102 10.58 3.81 8.69
N VAL A 103 10.04 2.78 8.06
CA VAL A 103 8.82 2.85 7.27
C VAL A 103 7.75 2.04 7.98
N ALA A 104 6.69 2.71 8.45
CA ALA A 104 5.54 2.06 9.05
C ALA A 104 4.38 2.10 8.05
N MET A 105 3.77 0.96 7.81
CA MET A 105 2.62 0.82 6.92
C MET A 105 1.40 0.41 7.71
N HIS A 106 0.31 1.15 7.55
CA HIS A 106 -0.96 0.88 8.19
C HIS A 106 -2.03 0.75 7.12
N MET A 107 -2.75 -0.35 7.14
CA MET A 107 -3.87 -0.57 6.24
C MET A 107 -5.14 -0.77 7.07
N ALA A 108 -6.17 0.01 6.77
CA ALA A 108 -7.49 -0.13 7.36
C ALA A 108 -8.51 -0.35 6.25
N TYR A 109 -9.40 -1.32 6.44
CA TYR A 109 -10.47 -1.59 5.49
C TYR A 109 -11.75 -2.00 6.24
N GLY A 110 -12.90 -1.71 5.63
CA GLY A 110 -14.20 -2.02 6.19
C GLY A 110 -15.02 -2.94 5.31
N GLY A 111 -16.15 -3.37 5.83
CA GLY A 111 -17.18 -4.07 5.10
C GLY A 111 -16.76 -5.40 4.50
N ASN A 112 -17.31 -5.69 3.34
CA ASN A 112 -17.15 -6.95 2.63
C ASN A 112 -16.08 -6.89 1.54
N LEU A 113 -14.99 -6.14 1.78
CA LEU A 113 -13.92 -6.07 0.79
C LEU A 113 -13.42 -7.48 0.46
N TRP A 114 -13.28 -8.31 1.52
CA TRP A 114 -13.05 -9.74 1.43
C TRP A 114 -13.59 -10.44 2.67
N THR A 115 -13.69 -11.78 2.63
CA THR A 115 -14.15 -12.58 3.77
C THR A 115 -13.16 -12.50 4.93
N ALA A 116 -13.63 -12.12 6.11
CA ALA A 116 -12.81 -11.97 7.31
C ALA A 116 -12.09 -13.26 7.69
N GLY A 117 -10.93 -13.16 8.31
CA GLY A 117 -10.18 -14.28 8.86
C GLY A 117 -9.12 -14.83 7.92
N VAL A 118 -9.47 -15.25 6.72
CA VAL A 118 -8.50 -15.73 5.72
C VAL A 118 -7.70 -14.54 5.19
N LEU A 119 -8.36 -13.40 5.05
CA LEU A 119 -7.73 -12.20 4.53
C LEU A 119 -6.64 -11.65 5.44
N ASP A 120 -6.81 -11.75 6.77
CA ASP A 120 -5.79 -11.28 7.72
C ASP A 120 -4.44 -11.95 7.45
N ARG A 121 -4.43 -13.26 7.21
CA ARG A 121 -3.21 -14.00 6.93
C ARG A 121 -2.62 -13.63 5.57
N VAL A 122 -3.48 -13.46 4.57
CA VAL A 122 -3.07 -13.09 3.22
C VAL A 122 -2.46 -11.69 3.22
N LEU A 123 -3.12 -10.72 3.88
CA LEU A 123 -2.60 -9.35 3.98
C LEU A 123 -1.28 -9.30 4.72
N ALA A 124 -1.16 -9.99 5.86
CA ALA A 124 0.08 -10.04 6.60
C ALA A 124 1.23 -10.57 5.72
N SER A 125 0.98 -11.64 4.97
CA SER A 125 1.96 -12.22 4.05
C SER A 125 2.35 -11.24 2.94
N HIS A 126 1.37 -10.55 2.33
CA HIS A 126 1.63 -9.56 1.29
C HIS A 126 2.37 -8.34 1.80
N ILE A 127 2.07 -7.89 3.02
CA ILE A 127 2.78 -6.78 3.64
C ILE A 127 4.22 -7.17 3.94
N ASP A 128 4.47 -8.36 4.47
CA ASP A 128 5.83 -8.86 4.72
C ASP A 128 6.63 -8.99 3.42
N ALA A 129 6.03 -9.53 2.38
CA ALA A 129 6.65 -9.61 1.06
C ALA A 129 6.94 -8.20 0.50
N GLY A 130 6.01 -7.27 0.72
CA GLY A 130 6.15 -5.87 0.31
C GLY A 130 7.32 -5.18 1.00
N LYS A 131 7.49 -5.38 2.30
CA LYS A 131 8.63 -4.81 3.05
C LYS A 131 9.96 -5.27 2.45
N SER A 132 10.10 -6.54 2.21
CA SER A 132 11.32 -7.10 1.60
C SER A 132 11.54 -6.58 0.19
N GLY A 133 10.48 -6.47 -0.60
CA GLY A 133 10.53 -5.93 -1.95
C GLY A 133 10.94 -4.46 -1.96
N LEU A 134 10.37 -3.65 -1.09
CA LEU A 134 10.72 -2.24 -0.96
C LEU A 134 12.19 -2.05 -0.60
N ALA A 135 12.68 -2.78 0.40
CA ALA A 135 14.08 -2.71 0.80
C ALA A 135 15.01 -3.01 -0.37
N ARG A 136 14.72 -4.07 -1.14
CA ARG A 136 15.53 -4.44 -2.32
C ARG A 136 15.57 -3.34 -3.38
N LEU A 137 14.43 -2.73 -3.67
CA LEU A 137 14.35 -1.67 -4.69
C LEU A 137 15.09 -0.42 -4.26
N VAL A 138 14.96 -0.01 -3.00
CA VAL A 138 15.64 1.16 -2.49
C VAL A 138 17.16 0.97 -2.52
N TYR A 139 17.67 -0.20 -2.14
CA TYR A 139 19.10 -0.48 -2.18
C TYR A 139 19.67 -0.55 -3.61
N ARG A 140 18.85 -0.84 -4.60
CA ARG A 140 19.28 -0.90 -6.01
C ARG A 140 19.19 0.45 -6.73
N ALA A 141 18.42 1.37 -6.20
CA ALA A 141 18.16 2.65 -6.85
C ALA A 141 19.36 3.61 -6.79
#